data_dda81061abf28a0be4572304e6f7daed
#
_entry.id   dda81061abf28a0be4572304e6f7daed
#
_cell.length_a   1.000
_cell.length_b   1.000
_cell.length_c   1.000
_cell.angle_alpha   90.00
_cell.angle_beta   90.00
_cell.angle_gamma   90.00
#
_symmetry.space_group_name_H-M   'P 1'
#
loop_
_entity.id
_entity.type
_entity.pdbx_description
1 polymer ?
#
loop_
_entity_poly.entity_id
_entity_poly.type
_entity_poly.pdbx_seq_one_letter_code
_entity_poly.pdbx_strand_id
1 'polypeptide(L)'
;MLRGDLSAQSGIRIVNAEPFLKPRLTGPRFEGGVVPLHVLADFAVLEQMIVDIAKWKFRSNNPNRKRVPRGFTDGISLKLTGVEDGSAIPVISLFFAATTLFPPAAKSYFEDARAAIVGSIREAEQGLPITDLPPRMLGYFARFGRSLEPGEAVEFEDADSGSPARLTQETRHRLVIASTVKEYTGDVVLHGTITGMEAKDEWFNLERPDGTTVRARLTETHFDTILEAFNNYATGQKLRVRVYASGRFDRDRRLKGIESVDQVVVIDPLDVRERVEELKLLRHGWLDGKGLAPPPATLDWITAAFEERYPDDLRLPYLFPTPAGRLLAEWSPAPWSLSLEIDSVAKRGYWHALNLDTDGEAEKELDLASADEWTWLAEQIRSKGGVAE
;
A
#
# COMPACT_ATOMS: atom_id res chain seq x y z
N MET A 1 -45.90 -31.69 27.52
CA MET A 1 -45.51 -30.85 28.64
C MET A 1 -44.01 -31.01 28.78
N LEU A 2 -43.19 -30.09 28.56
CA LEU A 2 -42.94 -28.72 28.86
C LEU A 2 -42.07 -28.11 27.72
N ARG A 3 -42.58 -27.09 27.06
CA ARG A 3 -41.79 -26.15 26.30
C ARG A 3 -41.10 -25.23 27.30
N GLY A 4 -39.77 -25.31 27.39
CA GLY A 4 -38.94 -24.35 28.12
C GLY A 4 -38.60 -23.20 27.22
N ASP A 5 -39.13 -22.06 27.52
CA ASP A 5 -38.82 -20.75 26.96
C ASP A 5 -37.33 -20.38 27.23
N LEU A 6 -36.55 -20.26 26.16
CA LEU A 6 -35.18 -19.66 26.18
C LEU A 6 -35.22 -18.32 25.46
N SER A 7 -36.04 -17.39 25.96
CA SER A 7 -36.08 -16.01 25.47
C SER A 7 -35.92 -15.02 26.63
N ALA A 8 -34.74 -14.95 27.22
CA ALA A 8 -34.36 -13.85 28.12
C ALA A 8 -32.85 -13.74 28.21
N GLN A 9 -32.19 -13.31 27.11
CA GLN A 9 -30.84 -12.76 27.19
C GLN A 9 -30.81 -11.40 26.49
N SER A 10 -30.77 -10.35 27.33
CA SER A 10 -30.30 -9.00 27.13
C SER A 10 -30.56 -8.36 25.76
N GLY A 11 -31.80 -7.98 25.54
CA GLY A 11 -32.15 -7.06 24.47
C GLY A 11 -31.67 -5.65 24.76
N ILE A 12 -30.46 -5.28 24.36
CA ILE A 12 -30.10 -3.88 24.13
C ILE A 12 -30.91 -3.46 22.90
N ARG A 13 -32.05 -2.79 23.10
CA ARG A 13 -32.80 -2.15 22.01
C ARG A 13 -31.94 -1.00 21.49
N ILE A 14 -31.32 -1.20 20.33
CA ILE A 14 -30.69 -0.16 19.54
C ILE A 14 -31.83 0.71 18.99
N VAL A 15 -31.98 1.94 19.44
CA VAL A 15 -33.16 2.75 19.16
C VAL A 15 -32.96 3.70 17.99
N ASN A 16 -31.75 4.14 17.66
CA ASN A 16 -31.51 4.96 16.48
C ASN A 16 -30.12 4.70 15.90
N ALA A 17 -30.05 4.26 14.65
CA ALA A 17 -28.84 4.27 13.84
C ALA A 17 -28.98 5.42 12.83
N GLU A 18 -28.20 6.46 12.96
CA GLU A 18 -28.17 7.55 11.98
C GLU A 18 -26.85 7.53 11.22
N PRO A 19 -26.84 7.70 9.88
CA PRO A 19 -25.61 7.90 9.14
C PRO A 19 -24.86 9.10 9.75
N PHE A 20 -23.64 8.85 10.21
CA PHE A 20 -22.83 9.86 10.89
C PHE A 20 -21.72 10.39 9.99
N LEU A 21 -21.11 9.50 9.21
CA LEU A 21 -20.00 9.83 8.33
C LEU A 21 -20.03 8.92 7.10
N LYS A 22 -19.81 9.51 5.92
CA LYS A 22 -19.74 8.81 4.64
C LYS A 22 -18.44 9.23 3.92
N PRO A 23 -17.27 8.74 4.39
CA PRO A 23 -16.02 9.04 3.71
C PRO A 23 -16.00 8.36 2.34
N ARG A 24 -15.68 9.09 1.29
CA ARG A 24 -15.53 8.56 -0.05
C ARG A 24 -14.06 8.20 -0.28
N LEU A 25 -13.79 6.92 -0.55
CA LEU A 25 -12.47 6.45 -0.92
C LEU A 25 -12.28 6.60 -2.42
N THR A 26 -11.23 7.29 -2.85
CA THR A 26 -10.93 7.56 -4.27
C THR A 26 -9.53 7.05 -4.63
N GLY A 27 -9.40 6.53 -5.84
CA GLY A 27 -8.18 5.94 -6.39
C GLY A 27 -8.40 4.55 -6.98
N PRO A 28 -7.43 4.01 -7.74
CA PRO A 28 -7.61 2.78 -8.52
C PRO A 28 -8.06 1.57 -7.70
N ARG A 29 -7.56 1.42 -6.45
CA ARG A 29 -7.92 0.29 -5.58
C ARG A 29 -9.36 0.32 -5.05
N PHE A 30 -10.06 1.44 -5.22
CA PHE A 30 -11.42 1.65 -4.72
C PHE A 30 -12.48 1.67 -5.82
N GLU A 31 -12.08 1.46 -7.06
CA GLU A 31 -13.00 1.36 -8.19
C GLU A 31 -13.93 0.16 -8.03
N GLY A 32 -15.19 0.32 -8.45
CA GLY A 32 -16.21 -0.72 -8.32
C GLY A 32 -16.73 -0.95 -6.89
N GLY A 33 -16.50 -0.01 -5.95
CA GLY A 33 -17.02 -0.11 -4.58
C GLY A 33 -16.24 -1.07 -3.66
N VAL A 34 -15.01 -1.44 -4.07
CA VAL A 34 -14.16 -2.38 -3.32
C VAL A 34 -13.39 -1.63 -2.24
N VAL A 35 -13.36 -2.17 -1.02
CA VAL A 35 -12.53 -1.66 0.08
C VAL A 35 -11.59 -2.76 0.53
N PRO A 36 -10.27 -2.62 0.35
CA PRO A 36 -9.30 -3.58 0.87
C PRO A 36 -9.39 -3.70 2.40
N LEU A 37 -9.29 -4.93 2.94
CA LEU A 37 -9.50 -5.16 4.37
C LEU A 37 -8.55 -4.39 5.28
N HIS A 38 -7.30 -4.19 4.87
CA HIS A 38 -6.33 -3.41 5.64
C HIS A 38 -6.70 -1.92 5.77
N VAL A 39 -7.43 -1.35 4.80
CA VAL A 39 -7.95 0.03 4.86
C VAL A 39 -9.00 0.17 5.96
N LEU A 40 -9.74 -0.90 6.27
CA LEU A 40 -10.73 -0.88 7.35
C LEU A 40 -10.09 -0.65 8.73
N ALA A 41 -8.82 -0.98 8.91
CA ALA A 41 -8.10 -0.71 10.16
C ALA A 41 -7.98 0.80 10.45
N ASP A 42 -7.91 1.63 9.42
CA ASP A 42 -7.89 3.09 9.56
C ASP A 42 -9.19 3.62 10.18
N PHE A 43 -10.34 3.01 9.87
CA PHE A 43 -11.64 3.41 10.46
C PHE A 43 -11.75 3.11 11.96
N ALA A 44 -11.05 2.09 12.47
CA ALA A 44 -10.95 1.86 13.91
C ALA A 44 -10.18 3.00 14.61
N VAL A 45 -9.15 3.54 13.96
CA VAL A 45 -8.43 4.73 14.45
C VAL A 45 -9.33 5.96 14.41
N LEU A 46 -10.14 6.13 13.35
CA LEU A 46 -11.08 7.23 13.22
C LEU A 46 -12.14 7.20 14.32
N GLU A 47 -12.67 6.03 14.69
CA GLU A 47 -13.59 5.88 15.83
C GLU A 47 -12.96 6.39 17.12
N GLN A 48 -11.75 5.93 17.45
CA GLN A 48 -11.04 6.38 18.65
C GLN A 48 -10.77 7.89 18.64
N MET A 49 -10.37 8.43 17.49
CA MET A 49 -10.14 9.85 17.29
C MET A 49 -11.40 10.68 17.55
N ILE A 50 -12.54 10.29 16.99
CA ILE A 50 -13.84 10.97 17.19
C ILE A 50 -14.22 10.99 18.68
N VAL A 51 -14.12 9.83 19.35
CA VAL A 51 -14.43 9.69 20.78
C VAL A 51 -13.57 10.61 21.64
N ASP A 52 -12.28 10.66 21.39
CA ASP A 52 -11.36 11.45 22.22
C ASP A 52 -11.47 12.95 21.94
N ILE A 53 -11.78 13.35 20.68
CA ILE A 53 -12.06 14.74 20.34
C ILE A 53 -13.39 15.17 20.96
N ALA A 54 -14.43 14.34 20.93
CA ALA A 54 -15.70 14.64 21.58
C ALA A 54 -15.53 14.88 23.09
N LYS A 55 -14.71 14.03 23.78
CA LYS A 55 -14.34 14.24 25.18
C LYS A 55 -13.55 15.53 25.39
N TRP A 56 -12.66 15.87 24.47
CA TRP A 56 -11.91 17.12 24.54
C TRP A 56 -12.83 18.34 24.33
N LYS A 57 -13.71 18.34 23.35
CA LYS A 57 -14.70 19.40 23.11
C LYS A 57 -15.58 19.60 24.33
N PHE A 58 -16.09 18.51 24.95
CA PHE A 58 -16.84 18.59 26.20
C PHE A 58 -16.06 19.33 27.29
N ARG A 59 -14.79 18.98 27.52
CA ARG A 59 -13.96 19.64 28.56
C ARG A 59 -13.67 21.09 28.24
N SER A 60 -13.47 21.42 26.97
CA SER A 60 -13.23 22.79 26.49
C SER A 60 -14.45 23.68 26.76
N ASN A 61 -15.65 23.15 26.53
CA ASN A 61 -16.91 23.86 26.75
C ASN A 61 -17.36 23.88 28.22
N ASN A 62 -16.73 23.06 29.08
CA ASN A 62 -17.02 22.97 30.50
C ASN A 62 -15.76 23.13 31.35
N PRO A 63 -15.10 24.29 31.38
CA PRO A 63 -13.78 24.48 31.99
C PRO A 63 -13.77 24.20 33.50
N ASN A 64 -14.90 24.31 34.17
CA ASN A 64 -15.07 23.99 35.59
C ASN A 64 -15.11 22.48 35.89
N ARG A 65 -15.18 21.62 34.85
CA ARG A 65 -15.22 20.16 34.99
C ARG A 65 -13.88 19.54 34.60
N LYS A 66 -13.22 18.90 35.56
CA LYS A 66 -11.95 18.20 35.30
C LYS A 66 -12.12 16.87 34.57
N ARG A 67 -13.32 16.27 34.55
CA ARG A 67 -13.60 14.96 33.95
C ARG A 67 -14.90 15.00 33.17
N VAL A 68 -14.99 14.19 32.12
CA VAL A 68 -16.26 13.91 31.44
C VAL A 68 -17.20 13.14 32.38
N PRO A 69 -18.52 13.27 32.25
CA PRO A 69 -19.49 12.51 33.03
C PRO A 69 -19.28 10.99 32.87
N ARG A 70 -19.60 10.24 33.92
CA ARG A 70 -19.70 8.77 33.78
C ARG A 70 -20.77 8.49 32.72
N GLY A 71 -20.50 7.54 31.83
CA GLY A 71 -21.44 7.20 30.75
C GLY A 71 -21.41 8.14 29.56
N PHE A 72 -20.49 9.12 29.46
CA PHE A 72 -20.40 10.01 28.29
C PHE A 72 -20.27 9.25 26.97
N THR A 73 -19.60 8.12 26.97
CA THR A 73 -19.44 7.23 25.81
C THR A 73 -20.17 5.90 25.96
N ASP A 74 -20.85 5.66 27.09
CA ASP A 74 -21.54 4.40 27.32
C ASP A 74 -22.72 4.25 26.36
N GLY A 75 -22.73 3.13 25.66
CA GLY A 75 -23.75 2.85 24.65
C GLY A 75 -23.63 3.63 23.34
N ILE A 76 -22.56 4.43 23.18
CA ILE A 76 -22.22 5.05 21.90
C ILE A 76 -21.21 4.18 21.18
N SER A 77 -21.48 3.82 19.94
CA SER A 77 -20.55 3.11 19.07
C SER A 77 -20.71 3.55 17.62
N LEU A 78 -19.59 3.64 16.91
CA LEU A 78 -19.57 3.83 15.47
C LEU A 78 -19.52 2.44 14.82
N LYS A 79 -20.36 2.20 13.82
CA LYS A 79 -20.40 0.93 13.10
C LYS A 79 -20.44 1.16 11.61
N LEU A 80 -19.71 0.35 10.88
CA LEU A 80 -19.85 0.24 9.44
C LEU A 80 -21.17 -0.48 9.15
N THR A 81 -22.11 0.20 8.51
CA THR A 81 -23.45 -0.32 8.21
C THR A 81 -23.67 -0.66 6.75
N GLY A 82 -22.77 -0.25 5.87
CA GLY A 82 -22.81 -0.56 4.45
C GLY A 82 -21.68 0.10 3.70
N VAL A 83 -21.60 -0.20 2.42
CA VAL A 83 -20.75 0.49 1.44
C VAL A 83 -21.68 0.87 0.28
N GLU A 84 -21.75 2.15 -0.07
CA GLU A 84 -22.57 2.64 -1.20
C GLU A 84 -21.77 2.54 -2.51
N ASP A 85 -22.47 2.31 -3.63
CA ASP A 85 -21.89 2.18 -4.96
C ASP A 85 -21.35 3.54 -5.50
N GLY A 86 -20.36 3.44 -6.39
CA GLY A 86 -19.75 4.58 -7.06
C GLY A 86 -18.23 4.54 -6.95
N SER A 87 -17.62 5.31 -6.11
CA SER A 87 -16.34 5.05 -5.44
C SER A 87 -16.72 4.38 -4.13
N ALA A 88 -15.83 3.60 -3.51
CA ALA A 88 -16.18 2.94 -2.25
C ALA A 88 -16.54 3.99 -1.18
N ILE A 89 -17.81 4.01 -0.75
CA ILE A 89 -18.32 4.96 0.26
C ILE A 89 -18.78 4.16 1.48
N PRO A 90 -17.88 3.90 2.46
CA PRO A 90 -18.26 3.28 3.71
C PRO A 90 -19.27 4.15 4.47
N VAL A 91 -20.42 3.57 4.82
CA VAL A 91 -21.43 4.24 5.64
C VAL A 91 -21.14 3.93 7.11
N ILE A 92 -20.68 4.93 7.85
CA ILE A 92 -20.42 4.82 9.28
C ILE A 92 -21.59 5.46 10.01
N SER A 93 -22.32 4.65 10.79
CA SER A 93 -23.47 5.09 11.56
C SER A 93 -23.15 5.18 13.04
N LEU A 94 -23.71 6.17 13.70
CA LEU A 94 -23.61 6.36 15.14
C LEU A 94 -24.81 5.69 15.81
N PHE A 95 -24.52 4.79 16.73
CA PHE A 95 -25.51 4.03 17.50
C PHE A 95 -25.54 4.53 18.93
N PHE A 96 -26.76 4.67 19.46
CA PHE A 96 -27.00 5.01 20.86
C PHE A 96 -27.80 3.88 21.55
N ALA A 97 -27.33 3.43 22.72
CA ALA A 97 -28.08 2.49 23.53
C ALA A 97 -29.26 3.19 24.20
N ALA A 98 -30.43 2.55 24.17
CA ALA A 98 -31.69 3.12 24.70
C ALA A 98 -31.69 3.35 26.20
N THR A 99 -30.70 2.87 26.94
CA THR A 99 -30.61 2.96 28.41
C THR A 99 -29.87 4.18 28.93
N THR A 100 -29.35 5.07 28.05
CA THR A 100 -28.64 6.26 28.47
C THR A 100 -29.60 7.41 28.75
N LEU A 101 -29.64 7.85 30.01
CA LEU A 101 -30.37 9.04 30.46
C LEU A 101 -29.87 10.37 29.83
N PHE A 102 -28.87 10.32 28.92
CA PHE A 102 -28.22 11.48 28.32
C PHE A 102 -28.08 11.38 26.79
N PRO A 103 -29.13 11.35 26.01
CA PRO A 103 -28.95 11.27 24.58
C PRO A 103 -28.61 12.60 23.86
N PRO A 104 -29.18 13.77 24.17
CA PRO A 104 -29.02 14.93 23.27
C PRO A 104 -27.67 15.65 23.40
N ALA A 105 -27.16 15.82 24.63
CA ALA A 105 -25.97 16.64 24.85
C ALA A 105 -24.65 15.98 24.43
N ALA A 106 -24.56 14.64 24.45
CA ALA A 106 -23.36 13.94 23.99
C ALA A 106 -23.27 13.91 22.47
N LYS A 107 -24.41 13.78 21.76
CA LYS A 107 -24.45 13.73 20.28
C LYS A 107 -23.81 14.97 19.65
N SER A 108 -24.11 16.18 20.16
CA SER A 108 -23.53 17.41 19.64
C SER A 108 -22.00 17.43 19.70
N TYR A 109 -21.40 16.88 20.75
CA TYR A 109 -19.93 16.81 20.84
C TYR A 109 -19.30 15.82 19.84
N PHE A 110 -20.02 14.78 19.43
CA PHE A 110 -19.56 13.90 18.35
C PHE A 110 -19.67 14.61 16.99
N GLU A 111 -20.73 15.38 16.76
CA GLU A 111 -20.89 16.23 15.56
C GLU A 111 -19.79 17.30 15.51
N ASP A 112 -19.52 17.99 16.64
CA ASP A 112 -18.42 18.94 16.75
C ASP A 112 -17.04 18.27 16.51
N ALA A 113 -16.87 17.03 16.96
CA ALA A 113 -15.64 16.27 16.71
C ALA A 113 -15.47 15.96 15.22
N ARG A 114 -16.54 15.52 14.55
CA ARG A 114 -16.53 15.30 13.09
C ARG A 114 -16.18 16.57 12.36
N ALA A 115 -16.84 17.68 12.65
CA ALA A 115 -16.59 18.98 12.03
C ALA A 115 -15.13 19.42 12.21
N ALA A 116 -14.58 19.29 13.42
CA ALA A 116 -13.19 19.65 13.70
C ALA A 116 -12.17 18.76 12.96
N ILE A 117 -12.47 17.47 12.76
CA ILE A 117 -11.62 16.58 11.94
C ILE A 117 -11.63 17.04 10.49
N VAL A 118 -12.83 17.26 9.92
CA VAL A 118 -12.99 17.67 8.52
C VAL A 118 -12.35 19.05 8.29
N GLY A 119 -12.57 20.01 9.19
CA GLY A 119 -11.94 21.32 9.15
C GLY A 119 -10.41 21.26 9.17
N SER A 120 -9.83 20.46 10.08
CA SER A 120 -8.38 20.28 10.14
C SER A 120 -7.81 19.65 8.86
N ILE A 121 -8.51 18.70 8.24
CA ILE A 121 -8.09 18.11 6.95
C ILE A 121 -8.11 19.19 5.87
N ARG A 122 -9.14 20.04 5.82
CA ARG A 122 -9.26 21.13 4.87
C ARG A 122 -8.16 22.18 5.05
N GLU A 123 -7.93 22.63 6.28
CA GLU A 123 -6.85 23.58 6.58
C GLU A 123 -5.49 23.04 6.10
N ALA A 124 -5.24 21.75 6.36
CA ALA A 124 -4.02 21.08 5.91
C ALA A 124 -3.95 20.92 4.37
N GLU A 125 -5.07 20.63 3.71
CA GLU A 125 -5.15 20.53 2.25
C GLU A 125 -4.80 21.86 1.60
N GLN A 126 -5.34 22.96 2.14
CA GLN A 126 -5.09 24.31 1.67
C GLN A 126 -3.73 24.90 2.09
N GLY A 127 -2.98 24.20 2.93
CA GLY A 127 -1.70 24.69 3.47
C GLY A 127 -1.87 25.79 4.51
N LEU A 128 -3.05 25.91 5.11
CA LEU A 128 -3.35 26.87 6.16
C LEU A 128 -2.88 26.37 7.54
N PRO A 129 -2.70 27.28 8.51
CA PRO A 129 -2.49 26.91 9.91
C PRO A 129 -3.66 26.06 10.44
N ILE A 130 -3.38 24.96 11.10
CA ILE A 130 -4.41 24.05 11.62
C ILE A 130 -4.87 24.56 12.99
N THR A 131 -6.12 24.98 13.07
CA THR A 131 -6.70 25.65 14.25
C THR A 131 -7.83 24.86 14.91
N ASP A 132 -8.52 24.00 14.18
CA ASP A 132 -9.71 23.27 14.65
C ASP A 132 -9.38 22.21 15.68
N LEU A 133 -8.16 21.64 15.65
CA LEU A 133 -7.69 20.64 16.59
C LEU A 133 -6.33 21.02 17.23
N PRO A 134 -6.17 20.78 18.52
CA PRO A 134 -4.87 20.97 19.16
C PRO A 134 -3.85 19.95 18.67
N PRO A 135 -2.53 20.29 18.67
CA PRO A 135 -1.47 19.44 18.13
C PRO A 135 -1.47 17.99 18.65
N ARG A 136 -1.86 17.77 19.91
CA ARG A 136 -1.95 16.42 20.48
C ARG A 136 -3.03 15.56 19.81
N MET A 137 -4.13 16.15 19.31
CA MET A 137 -5.20 15.44 18.63
C MET A 137 -4.85 15.16 17.17
N LEU A 138 -4.05 16.00 16.55
CA LEU A 138 -3.50 15.76 15.23
C LEU A 138 -2.61 14.50 15.18
N GLY A 139 -2.10 14.05 16.34
CA GLY A 139 -1.32 12.81 16.44
C GLY A 139 -2.06 11.54 15.97
N TYR A 140 -3.40 11.55 15.91
CA TYR A 140 -4.18 10.44 15.36
C TYR A 140 -3.90 10.20 13.89
N PHE A 141 -3.57 11.24 13.12
CA PHE A 141 -3.20 11.14 11.71
C PHE A 141 -1.86 10.41 11.49
N ALA A 142 -1.06 10.20 12.53
CA ALA A 142 0.08 9.29 12.43
C ALA A 142 -0.31 7.83 12.13
N ARG A 143 -1.57 7.46 12.42
CA ARG A 143 -2.12 6.13 12.17
C ARG A 143 -3.29 6.15 11.19
N PHE A 144 -4.17 7.15 11.25
CA PHE A 144 -5.30 7.30 10.33
C PHE A 144 -4.82 7.73 8.96
N GLY A 145 -5.30 7.07 7.90
CA GLY A 145 -4.90 7.29 6.51
C GLY A 145 -3.50 6.76 6.15
N ARG A 146 -2.94 5.87 6.98
CA ARG A 146 -1.62 5.26 6.72
C ARG A 146 -1.62 4.35 5.50
N SER A 147 -2.76 3.74 5.21
CA SER A 147 -2.96 2.80 4.11
C SER A 147 -3.12 3.48 2.73
N LEU A 148 -3.20 4.81 2.68
CA LEU A 148 -3.35 5.55 1.44
C LEU A 148 -2.08 5.47 0.59
N GLU A 149 -2.25 5.13 -0.67
CA GLU A 149 -1.19 5.13 -1.68
C GLU A 149 -1.14 6.45 -2.47
N PRO A 150 -0.06 6.72 -3.23
CA PRO A 150 0.01 7.89 -4.10
C PRO A 150 -1.16 7.95 -5.08
N GLY A 151 -1.83 9.08 -5.15
CA GLY A 151 -3.03 9.29 -6.00
C GLY A 151 -4.35 8.90 -5.34
N GLU A 152 -4.34 8.34 -4.14
CA GLU A 152 -5.54 8.01 -3.37
C GLU A 152 -5.91 9.10 -2.37
N ALA A 153 -7.20 9.15 -2.03
CA ALA A 153 -7.70 10.04 -0.98
C ALA A 153 -8.90 9.46 -0.24
N VAL A 154 -9.08 9.91 1.00
CA VAL A 154 -10.34 9.84 1.73
C VAL A 154 -10.98 11.23 1.68
N GLU A 155 -12.12 11.34 1.03
CA GLU A 155 -12.87 12.57 0.90
C GLU A 155 -14.00 12.61 1.93
N PHE A 156 -14.08 13.71 2.66
CA PHE A 156 -15.13 13.95 3.65
C PHE A 156 -16.03 15.08 3.17
N GLU A 157 -17.34 14.83 3.14
CA GLU A 157 -18.30 15.89 2.90
C GLU A 157 -18.16 16.99 3.96
N ASP A 158 -18.10 18.21 3.48
CA ASP A 158 -18.06 19.40 4.33
C ASP A 158 -19.28 20.27 4.03
N ALA A 159 -20.15 20.38 5.04
CA ALA A 159 -21.39 21.12 4.93
C ALA A 159 -21.18 22.63 4.70
N ASP A 160 -20.02 23.16 5.10
CA ASP A 160 -19.79 24.61 5.12
C ASP A 160 -19.13 25.14 3.84
N SER A 161 -18.48 24.28 3.04
CA SER A 161 -17.65 24.75 1.92
C SER A 161 -18.08 24.30 0.53
N GLY A 162 -19.07 23.41 0.42
CA GLY A 162 -19.58 22.92 -0.88
C GLY A 162 -18.61 22.02 -1.67
N SER A 163 -17.37 21.82 -1.18
CA SER A 163 -16.39 20.87 -1.72
C SER A 163 -15.90 19.94 -0.62
N PRO A 164 -15.62 18.65 -0.91
CA PRO A 164 -15.12 17.72 0.10
C PRO A 164 -13.73 18.11 0.58
N ALA A 165 -13.41 17.83 1.85
CA ALA A 165 -12.07 17.90 2.39
C ALA A 165 -11.33 16.59 2.08
N ARG A 166 -10.12 16.66 1.51
CA ARG A 166 -9.40 15.50 0.98
C ARG A 166 -8.18 15.16 1.85
N LEU A 167 -8.22 13.99 2.46
CA LEU A 167 -7.07 13.40 3.14
C LEU A 167 -6.27 12.56 2.14
N THR A 168 -5.21 13.12 1.62
CA THR A 168 -4.19 12.44 0.81
C THR A 168 -2.97 12.10 1.67
N GLN A 169 -1.98 11.39 1.12
CA GLN A 169 -0.69 11.21 1.81
C GLN A 169 -0.05 12.56 2.19
N GLU A 170 -0.13 13.56 1.31
CA GLU A 170 0.46 14.88 1.54
C GLU A 170 -0.29 15.65 2.63
N THR A 171 -1.63 15.68 2.56
CA THR A 171 -2.48 16.31 3.60
C THR A 171 -2.23 15.66 4.96
N ARG A 172 -2.18 14.32 5.01
CA ARG A 172 -1.85 13.56 6.21
C ARG A 172 -0.48 13.93 6.78
N HIS A 173 0.52 14.02 5.91
CA HIS A 173 1.88 14.40 6.35
C HIS A 173 1.91 15.79 7.00
N ARG A 174 1.21 16.78 6.42
CA ARG A 174 1.09 18.13 7.01
C ARG A 174 0.45 18.11 8.40
N LEU A 175 -0.62 17.29 8.58
CA LEU A 175 -1.28 17.09 9.88
C LEU A 175 -0.33 16.46 10.91
N VAL A 176 0.46 15.47 10.50
CA VAL A 176 1.46 14.83 11.36
C VAL A 176 2.57 15.80 11.76
N ILE A 177 3.07 16.62 10.83
CA ILE A 177 4.08 17.65 11.14
C ILE A 177 3.55 18.68 12.14
N ALA A 178 2.28 19.07 12.01
CA ALA A 178 1.63 20.00 12.94
C ALA A 178 1.33 19.39 14.31
N SER A 179 1.41 18.08 14.45
CA SER A 179 1.18 17.36 15.71
C SER A 179 2.40 17.41 16.65
N THR A 180 2.24 16.87 17.87
CA THR A 180 3.34 16.65 18.79
C THR A 180 4.12 15.36 18.54
N VAL A 181 3.68 14.54 17.59
CA VAL A 181 4.30 13.24 17.27
C VAL A 181 5.62 13.46 16.53
N LYS A 182 6.67 12.77 16.97
CA LYS A 182 7.99 12.82 16.35
C LYS A 182 8.16 11.82 15.21
N GLU A 183 7.46 10.69 15.32
CA GLU A 183 7.47 9.59 14.35
C GLU A 183 6.03 9.17 14.05
N TYR A 184 5.78 8.71 12.84
CA TYR A 184 4.48 8.19 12.41
C TYR A 184 4.63 6.87 11.69
N THR A 185 3.57 6.05 11.63
CA THR A 185 3.55 4.80 10.88
C THR A 185 2.97 5.00 9.49
N GLY A 186 3.48 4.24 8.54
CA GLY A 186 2.99 4.17 7.18
C GLY A 186 3.30 2.81 6.58
N ASP A 187 2.48 2.36 5.66
CA ASP A 187 2.74 1.12 4.94
C ASP A 187 3.94 1.32 4.01
N VAL A 188 4.78 0.31 3.93
CA VAL A 188 6.00 0.33 3.13
C VAL A 188 6.24 -1.03 2.49
N VAL A 189 6.65 -1.01 1.25
CA VAL A 189 7.15 -2.19 0.54
C VAL A 189 8.65 -2.05 0.41
N LEU A 190 9.39 -3.01 0.95
CA LEU A 190 10.85 -3.04 0.94
C LEU A 190 11.33 -4.22 0.09
N HIS A 191 12.35 -3.98 -0.70
CA HIS A 191 13.03 -4.99 -1.47
C HIS A 191 14.46 -5.13 -0.95
N GLY A 192 14.96 -6.35 -0.93
CA GLY A 192 16.33 -6.57 -0.48
C GLY A 192 16.68 -8.03 -0.31
N THR A 193 17.81 -8.28 0.34
CA THR A 193 18.34 -9.61 0.65
C THR A 193 18.39 -9.79 2.17
N ILE A 194 18.01 -10.96 2.66
CA ILE A 194 18.13 -11.29 4.08
C ILE A 194 19.57 -11.62 4.38
N THR A 195 20.26 -10.74 5.11
CA THR A 195 21.68 -10.86 5.42
C THR A 195 21.97 -11.36 6.83
N GLY A 196 20.94 -11.48 7.67
CA GLY A 196 21.08 -12.00 9.02
C GLY A 196 19.72 -12.28 9.65
N MET A 197 19.69 -13.29 10.52
CA MET A 197 18.52 -13.57 11.37
C MET A 197 18.98 -14.05 12.75
N GLU A 198 18.16 -13.78 13.76
CA GLU A 198 18.38 -14.18 15.14
C GLU A 198 17.08 -14.70 15.72
N ALA A 199 16.98 -16.00 15.86
CA ALA A 199 15.75 -16.65 16.33
C ALA A 199 15.47 -16.38 17.81
N LYS A 200 16.51 -16.21 18.65
CA LYS A 200 16.34 -15.95 20.09
C LYS A 200 15.73 -14.58 20.38
N ASP A 201 16.18 -13.57 19.65
CA ASP A 201 15.76 -12.18 19.81
C ASP A 201 14.65 -11.80 18.82
N GLU A 202 14.20 -12.78 18.01
CA GLU A 202 13.10 -12.65 17.04
C GLU A 202 13.28 -11.47 16.07
N TRP A 203 14.41 -11.40 15.37
CA TRP A 203 14.64 -10.38 14.36
C TRP A 203 15.37 -10.93 13.12
N PHE A 204 15.27 -10.16 12.01
CA PHE A 204 16.07 -10.35 10.81
C PHE A 204 16.55 -9.01 10.24
N ASN A 205 17.60 -9.05 9.45
CA ASN A 205 18.16 -7.91 8.72
C ASN A 205 17.83 -8.03 7.24
N LEU A 206 17.23 -6.97 6.69
CA LEU A 206 17.01 -6.78 5.27
C LEU A 206 18.01 -5.74 4.75
N GLU A 207 18.94 -6.14 3.91
CA GLU A 207 19.83 -5.26 3.17
C GLU A 207 19.15 -4.82 1.87
N ARG A 208 18.94 -3.53 1.73
CA ARG A 208 18.30 -2.92 0.56
C ARG A 208 19.27 -2.72 -0.59
N PRO A 209 18.81 -2.54 -1.84
CA PRO A 209 19.67 -2.29 -3.00
C PRO A 209 20.58 -1.06 -2.87
N ASP A 210 20.19 -0.07 -2.04
CA ASP A 210 20.98 1.13 -1.73
C ASP A 210 22.08 0.88 -0.68
N GLY A 211 22.25 -0.37 -0.21
CA GLY A 211 23.21 -0.77 0.81
C GLY A 211 22.77 -0.47 2.24
N THR A 212 21.60 0.12 2.44
CA THR A 212 21.07 0.35 3.79
C THR A 212 20.47 -0.92 4.36
N THR A 213 20.70 -1.18 5.65
CA THR A 213 20.13 -2.34 6.34
C THR A 213 18.96 -1.89 7.24
N VAL A 214 17.85 -2.60 7.13
CA VAL A 214 16.68 -2.41 7.97
C VAL A 214 16.47 -3.65 8.82
N ARG A 215 16.31 -3.43 10.14
CA ARG A 215 16.01 -4.52 11.08
C ARG A 215 14.50 -4.62 11.25
N ALA A 216 13.96 -5.84 11.17
CA ALA A 216 12.55 -6.12 11.33
C ALA A 216 12.32 -7.32 12.27
N ARG A 217 11.11 -7.40 12.82
CA ARG A 217 10.74 -8.49 13.73
C ARG A 217 10.49 -9.77 12.94
N LEU A 218 11.10 -10.87 13.40
CA LEU A 218 10.86 -12.20 12.91
C LEU A 218 9.62 -12.77 13.60
N THR A 219 8.63 -13.22 12.84
CA THR A 219 7.43 -13.88 13.35
C THR A 219 7.35 -15.32 12.88
N GLU A 220 6.62 -16.17 13.60
CA GLU A 220 6.43 -17.57 13.19
C GLU A 220 5.86 -17.69 11.78
N THR A 221 4.96 -16.78 11.39
CA THR A 221 4.31 -16.76 10.07
C THR A 221 5.30 -16.63 8.92
N HIS A 222 6.41 -15.92 9.12
CA HIS A 222 7.38 -15.63 8.06
C HIS A 222 8.72 -16.34 8.25
N PHE A 223 8.83 -17.17 9.31
CA PHE A 223 10.08 -17.80 9.70
C PHE A 223 10.69 -18.64 8.58
N ASP A 224 9.91 -19.53 7.98
CA ASP A 224 10.41 -20.46 6.95
C ASP A 224 10.87 -19.70 5.70
N THR A 225 10.11 -18.71 5.24
CA THR A 225 10.47 -17.88 4.08
C THR A 225 11.76 -17.08 4.33
N ILE A 226 11.91 -16.52 5.53
CA ILE A 226 13.10 -15.76 5.90
C ILE A 226 14.32 -16.67 6.06
N LEU A 227 14.12 -17.87 6.65
CA LEU A 227 15.17 -18.87 6.78
C LEU A 227 15.66 -19.37 5.42
N GLU A 228 14.76 -19.63 4.48
CA GLU A 228 15.08 -19.99 3.10
C GLU A 228 15.94 -18.90 2.44
N ALA A 229 15.49 -17.65 2.48
CA ALA A 229 16.21 -16.52 1.89
C ALA A 229 17.60 -16.33 2.54
N PHE A 230 17.71 -16.49 3.87
CA PHE A 230 18.97 -16.40 4.59
C PHE A 230 19.94 -17.54 4.23
N ASN A 231 19.46 -18.79 4.16
CA ASN A 231 20.28 -19.94 3.78
C ASN A 231 20.84 -19.79 2.37
N ASN A 232 20.05 -19.29 1.43
CA ASN A 232 20.51 -19.01 0.07
C ASN A 232 21.56 -17.88 0.06
N TYR A 233 21.42 -16.85 0.87
CA TYR A 233 22.46 -15.83 1.03
C TYR A 233 23.76 -16.42 1.57
N ALA A 234 23.69 -17.26 2.59
CA ALA A 234 24.84 -17.90 3.21
C ALA A 234 25.59 -18.86 2.23
N THR A 235 24.89 -19.44 1.25
CA THR A 235 25.48 -20.30 0.20
C THR A 235 25.93 -19.54 -1.05
N GLY A 236 25.78 -18.19 -1.05
CA GLY A 236 26.21 -17.32 -2.15
C GLY A 236 25.13 -17.07 -3.22
N GLN A 237 23.96 -17.69 -3.09
CA GLN A 237 22.80 -17.40 -3.92
C GLN A 237 22.02 -16.25 -3.25
N LYS A 238 22.14 -15.05 -3.77
CA LYS A 238 21.48 -13.87 -3.21
C LYS A 238 20.00 -13.83 -3.61
N LEU A 239 19.18 -14.67 -2.99
CA LEU A 239 17.73 -14.55 -3.16
C LEU A 239 17.25 -13.20 -2.63
N ARG A 240 16.39 -12.56 -3.40
CA ARG A 240 15.72 -11.33 -3.02
C ARG A 240 14.38 -11.62 -2.39
N VAL A 241 13.98 -10.75 -1.50
CA VAL A 241 12.66 -10.78 -0.90
C VAL A 241 11.98 -9.42 -1.06
N ARG A 242 10.66 -9.46 -1.18
CA ARG A 242 9.78 -8.31 -1.02
C ARG A 242 9.12 -8.43 0.35
N VAL A 243 9.21 -7.37 1.14
CA VAL A 243 8.65 -7.30 2.48
C VAL A 243 7.59 -6.22 2.50
N TYR A 244 6.34 -6.60 2.75
CA TYR A 244 5.24 -5.70 3.02
C TYR A 244 5.18 -5.49 4.53
N ALA A 245 5.21 -4.24 4.96
CA ALA A 245 5.39 -3.91 6.36
C ALA A 245 4.79 -2.56 6.74
N SER A 246 4.52 -2.36 8.03
CA SER A 246 4.32 -1.04 8.61
C SER A 246 5.66 -0.49 9.05
N GLY A 247 6.09 0.61 8.43
CA GLY A 247 7.32 1.32 8.76
C GLY A 247 7.09 2.50 9.69
N ARG A 248 8.06 2.81 10.56
CA ARG A 248 8.13 4.06 11.31
C ARG A 248 8.95 5.08 10.55
N PHE A 249 8.38 6.25 10.36
CA PHE A 249 8.99 7.36 9.64
C PHE A 249 9.16 8.56 10.56
N ASP A 250 10.25 9.31 10.40
CA ASP A 250 10.37 10.63 11.00
C ASP A 250 9.58 11.69 10.18
N ARG A 251 9.58 12.94 10.67
CA ARG A 251 8.88 14.05 10.01
C ARG A 251 9.40 14.35 8.60
N ASP A 252 10.65 13.98 8.32
CA ASP A 252 11.30 14.14 7.02
C ASP A 252 11.05 12.93 6.08
N ARG A 253 10.10 12.05 6.43
CA ARG A 253 9.74 10.83 5.68
C ARG A 253 10.86 9.79 5.60
N ARG A 254 11.86 9.85 6.49
CA ARG A 254 12.92 8.85 6.53
C ARG A 254 12.47 7.65 7.34
N LEU A 255 12.61 6.47 6.75
CA LEU A 255 12.32 5.22 7.45
C LEU A 255 13.30 5.03 8.62
N LYS A 256 12.77 4.93 9.84
CA LYS A 256 13.53 4.74 11.08
C LYS A 256 13.56 3.28 11.53
N GLY A 257 12.62 2.48 11.05
CA GLY A 257 12.53 1.06 11.39
C GLY A 257 11.21 0.46 10.96
N ILE A 258 11.09 -0.84 11.11
CA ILE A 258 9.87 -1.60 10.84
C ILE A 258 9.15 -1.86 12.16
N GLU A 259 7.85 -1.57 12.20
CA GLU A 259 6.99 -1.82 13.35
C GLU A 259 6.39 -3.23 13.29
N SER A 260 5.86 -3.61 12.12
CA SER A 260 5.33 -4.95 11.87
C SER A 260 5.64 -5.39 10.44
N VAL A 261 5.73 -6.70 10.25
CA VAL A 261 5.85 -7.33 8.93
C VAL A 261 4.52 -8.02 8.64
N ASP A 262 3.91 -7.68 7.52
CA ASP A 262 2.62 -8.21 7.12
C ASP A 262 2.79 -9.41 6.17
N GLN A 263 3.77 -9.35 5.25
CA GLN A 263 4.08 -10.43 4.32
C GLN A 263 5.55 -10.39 3.88
N VAL A 264 6.13 -11.56 3.67
CA VAL A 264 7.44 -11.74 3.03
C VAL A 264 7.29 -12.68 1.85
N VAL A 265 7.78 -12.27 0.68
CA VAL A 265 7.73 -13.06 -0.56
C VAL A 265 9.15 -13.19 -1.11
N VAL A 266 9.58 -14.42 -1.39
CA VAL A 266 10.80 -14.65 -2.15
C VAL A 266 10.54 -14.28 -3.60
N ILE A 267 11.44 -13.50 -4.18
CA ILE A 267 11.31 -13.01 -5.55
C ILE A 267 12.10 -13.92 -6.46
N ASP A 268 11.50 -14.38 -7.54
CA ASP A 268 12.22 -15.06 -8.61
C ASP A 268 13.26 -14.07 -9.20
N PRO A 269 14.55 -14.44 -9.30
CA PRO A 269 15.56 -13.59 -9.91
C PRO A 269 15.24 -13.16 -11.35
N LEU A 270 14.37 -13.89 -12.02
CA LEU A 270 13.89 -13.60 -13.38
C LEU A 270 12.59 -12.80 -13.39
N ASP A 271 11.99 -12.49 -12.22
CA ASP A 271 10.76 -11.70 -12.14
C ASP A 271 10.94 -10.34 -12.84
N VAL A 272 10.16 -10.14 -13.90
CA VAL A 272 10.26 -8.96 -14.77
C VAL A 272 9.95 -7.68 -14.00
N ARG A 273 8.94 -7.68 -13.13
CA ARG A 273 8.56 -6.52 -12.32
C ARG A 273 9.71 -6.09 -11.42
N GLU A 274 10.30 -7.05 -10.70
CA GLU A 274 11.41 -6.76 -9.79
C GLU A 274 12.63 -6.23 -10.54
N ARG A 275 12.93 -6.85 -11.67
CA ARG A 275 14.05 -6.41 -12.48
C ARG A 275 13.84 -5.02 -13.06
N VAL A 276 12.63 -4.71 -13.46
CA VAL A 276 12.25 -3.38 -13.96
C VAL A 276 12.38 -2.33 -12.85
N GLU A 277 11.94 -2.62 -11.61
CA GLU A 277 12.12 -1.69 -10.47
C GLU A 277 13.61 -1.36 -10.21
N GLU A 278 14.51 -2.33 -10.38
CA GLU A 278 15.96 -2.06 -10.31
C GLU A 278 16.43 -1.15 -11.44
N LEU A 279 15.96 -1.42 -12.64
CA LEU A 279 16.36 -0.64 -13.81
C LEU A 279 15.88 0.81 -13.74
N LYS A 280 14.78 1.10 -13.04
CA LYS A 280 14.34 2.47 -12.74
C LYS A 280 15.33 3.27 -11.86
N LEU A 281 16.18 2.60 -11.11
CA LEU A 281 17.19 3.25 -10.28
C LEU A 281 18.41 3.73 -11.07
N LEU A 282 18.58 3.24 -12.30
CA LEU A 282 19.69 3.66 -13.17
C LEU A 282 19.68 5.17 -13.43
N ARG A 283 20.86 5.70 -13.61
CA ARG A 283 21.07 7.11 -14.00
C ARG A 283 21.85 7.18 -15.32
N HIS A 284 21.69 8.26 -16.04
CA HIS A 284 22.53 8.49 -17.21
C HIS A 284 24.01 8.41 -16.82
N GLY A 285 24.82 7.76 -17.64
CA GLY A 285 26.23 7.49 -17.33
C GLY A 285 26.47 6.22 -16.51
N TRP A 286 25.48 5.35 -16.32
CA TRP A 286 25.56 4.13 -15.51
C TRP A 286 26.63 3.12 -15.99
N LEU A 287 27.03 3.19 -17.26
CA LEU A 287 28.08 2.35 -17.85
C LEU A 287 29.35 3.21 -18.04
N ASP A 288 30.23 3.24 -17.05
CA ASP A 288 31.53 3.95 -17.07
C ASP A 288 31.41 5.43 -17.54
N GLY A 289 30.42 6.15 -17.07
CA GLY A 289 30.14 7.52 -17.48
C GLY A 289 29.38 7.67 -18.80
N LYS A 290 29.04 6.55 -19.43
CA LYS A 290 28.24 6.47 -20.68
C LYS A 290 26.95 5.71 -20.41
N GLY A 291 26.15 5.54 -21.42
CA GLY A 291 24.87 4.83 -21.32
C GLY A 291 23.71 5.72 -20.89
N LEU A 292 22.62 5.59 -21.60
CA LEU A 292 21.35 6.23 -21.28
C LEU A 292 20.57 5.31 -20.33
N ALA A 293 19.99 5.86 -19.29
CA ALA A 293 19.05 5.14 -18.45
C ALA A 293 17.69 5.04 -19.18
N PRO A 294 17.04 3.87 -19.16
CA PRO A 294 15.68 3.74 -19.67
C PRO A 294 14.73 4.69 -18.95
N PRO A 295 13.77 5.34 -19.65
CA PRO A 295 12.83 6.26 -19.01
C PRO A 295 11.90 5.52 -18.05
N PRO A 296 11.79 5.90 -16.76
CA PRO A 296 10.99 5.16 -15.77
C PRO A 296 9.53 4.96 -16.17
N ALA A 297 8.88 5.97 -16.74
CA ALA A 297 7.49 5.89 -17.18
C ALA A 297 7.23 4.85 -18.28
N THR A 298 8.23 4.52 -19.12
CA THR A 298 8.10 3.51 -20.17
C THR A 298 8.39 2.10 -19.64
N LEU A 299 9.09 1.99 -18.54
CA LEU A 299 9.37 0.71 -17.89
C LEU A 299 8.13 0.10 -17.25
N ASP A 300 7.21 0.92 -16.71
CA ASP A 300 5.91 0.45 -16.18
C ASP A 300 5.08 -0.23 -17.26
N TRP A 301 5.12 0.30 -18.48
CA TRP A 301 4.44 -0.33 -19.62
C TRP A 301 5.01 -1.73 -19.93
N ILE A 302 6.33 -1.91 -19.84
CA ILE A 302 6.96 -3.23 -20.10
C ILE A 302 6.49 -4.24 -19.05
N THR A 303 6.49 -3.88 -17.77
CA THR A 303 5.98 -4.74 -16.70
C THR A 303 4.54 -5.17 -17.00
N ALA A 304 3.66 -4.21 -17.28
CA ALA A 304 2.27 -4.51 -17.60
C ALA A 304 2.12 -5.40 -18.86
N ALA A 305 2.92 -5.16 -19.89
CA ALA A 305 2.87 -5.95 -21.13
C ALA A 305 3.33 -7.40 -20.91
N PHE A 306 4.36 -7.63 -20.10
CA PHE A 306 4.77 -8.99 -19.73
C PHE A 306 3.71 -9.68 -18.89
N GLU A 307 3.17 -9.03 -17.86
CA GLU A 307 2.14 -9.60 -16.99
C GLU A 307 0.85 -9.94 -17.72
N GLU A 308 0.44 -9.13 -18.69
CA GLU A 308 -0.80 -9.32 -19.45
C GLU A 308 -0.66 -10.35 -20.57
N ARG A 309 0.52 -10.44 -21.21
CA ARG A 309 0.66 -11.08 -22.52
C ARG A 309 1.71 -12.19 -22.60
N TYR A 310 2.64 -12.27 -21.64
CA TYR A 310 3.65 -13.31 -21.62
C TYR A 310 3.09 -14.57 -20.96
N PRO A 311 3.09 -15.75 -21.63
CA PRO A 311 2.52 -16.97 -21.07
C PRO A 311 3.30 -17.51 -19.87
N ASP A 312 2.58 -18.00 -18.86
CA ASP A 312 3.15 -18.57 -17.62
C ASP A 312 3.93 -19.89 -17.85
N ASP A 313 3.67 -20.59 -18.96
CA ASP A 313 4.37 -21.82 -19.33
C ASP A 313 5.75 -21.60 -19.95
N LEU A 314 6.17 -20.35 -20.14
CA LEU A 314 7.47 -20.01 -20.69
C LEU A 314 8.43 -19.52 -19.63
N ARG A 315 9.72 -19.85 -19.81
CA ARG A 315 10.80 -19.30 -18.97
C ARG A 315 10.83 -17.78 -19.12
N LEU A 316 10.93 -17.09 -17.99
CA LEU A 316 11.14 -15.65 -17.96
C LEU A 316 12.53 -15.29 -18.52
N PRO A 317 12.67 -14.12 -19.18
CA PRO A 317 13.96 -13.68 -19.70
C PRO A 317 14.85 -13.07 -18.62
N TYR A 318 16.17 -13.11 -18.87
CA TYR A 318 17.07 -12.17 -18.21
C TYR A 318 16.92 -10.79 -18.84
N LEU A 319 16.69 -9.76 -18.04
CA LEU A 319 16.56 -8.38 -18.51
C LEU A 319 17.79 -7.56 -18.19
N PHE A 320 18.34 -6.93 -19.23
CA PHE A 320 19.51 -6.07 -19.16
C PHE A 320 19.21 -4.68 -19.75
N PRO A 321 19.81 -3.60 -19.21
CA PRO A 321 19.77 -2.29 -19.85
C PRO A 321 20.78 -2.26 -21.00
N THR A 322 20.42 -1.62 -22.11
CA THR A 322 21.38 -1.36 -23.19
C THR A 322 21.98 0.05 -23.06
N PRO A 323 23.18 0.29 -23.60
CA PRO A 323 23.79 1.64 -23.60
C PRO A 323 22.92 2.70 -24.29
N ALA A 324 22.01 2.31 -25.17
CA ALA A 324 21.09 3.17 -25.88
C ALA A 324 19.82 3.54 -25.07
N GLY A 325 19.69 3.06 -23.82
CA GLY A 325 18.50 3.30 -22.98
C GLY A 325 17.30 2.41 -23.33
N ARG A 326 17.54 1.29 -24.02
CA ARG A 326 16.57 0.23 -24.30
C ARG A 326 16.76 -0.90 -23.29
N LEU A 327 15.88 -1.94 -23.36
CA LEU A 327 16.05 -3.20 -22.63
C LEU A 327 16.40 -4.32 -23.58
N LEU A 328 17.20 -5.26 -23.12
CA LEU A 328 17.51 -6.52 -23.78
C LEU A 328 16.94 -7.66 -22.92
N ALA A 329 16.01 -8.41 -23.46
CA ALA A 329 15.51 -9.65 -22.88
C ALA A 329 16.20 -10.84 -23.56
N GLU A 330 16.78 -11.74 -22.73
CA GLU A 330 17.54 -12.88 -23.24
C GLU A 330 17.04 -14.20 -22.65
N TRP A 331 16.99 -15.23 -23.50
CA TRP A 331 16.73 -16.62 -23.14
C TRP A 331 17.84 -17.51 -23.75
N SER A 332 18.24 -18.53 -23.02
CA SER A 332 19.33 -19.44 -23.48
C SER A 332 18.90 -20.93 -23.39
N PRO A 333 17.83 -21.33 -24.09
CA PRO A 333 17.47 -22.74 -24.20
C PRO A 333 18.41 -23.41 -25.19
N ALA A 334 19.31 -24.30 -24.72
CA ALA A 334 20.23 -24.97 -25.62
C ALA A 334 19.51 -25.77 -26.72
N PRO A 335 19.97 -25.72 -27.99
CA PRO A 335 21.17 -25.02 -28.48
C PRO A 335 20.94 -23.58 -28.94
N TRP A 336 19.84 -22.92 -28.51
CA TRP A 336 19.48 -21.59 -28.98
C TRP A 336 19.95 -20.49 -28.03
N SER A 337 20.38 -19.37 -28.62
CA SER A 337 20.50 -18.07 -27.98
C SER A 337 19.42 -17.16 -28.55
N LEU A 338 18.49 -16.70 -27.70
CA LEU A 338 17.35 -15.90 -28.08
C LEU A 338 17.45 -14.54 -27.44
N SER A 339 17.18 -13.48 -28.17
CA SER A 339 17.16 -12.13 -27.63
C SER A 339 16.02 -11.27 -28.23
N LEU A 340 15.54 -10.33 -27.42
CA LEU A 340 14.58 -9.32 -27.80
C LEU A 340 15.07 -7.97 -27.28
N GLU A 341 15.56 -7.10 -28.15
CA GLU A 341 15.84 -5.72 -27.77
C GLU A 341 14.53 -4.92 -27.82
N ILE A 342 14.18 -4.29 -26.70
CA ILE A 342 12.91 -3.60 -26.50
C ILE A 342 13.13 -2.09 -26.45
N ASP A 343 12.59 -1.37 -27.44
CA ASP A 343 12.42 0.07 -27.39
C ASP A 343 11.08 0.38 -26.68
N SER A 344 11.14 0.70 -25.40
CA SER A 344 9.96 0.95 -24.58
C SER A 344 9.22 2.25 -24.94
N VAL A 345 9.90 3.20 -25.58
CA VAL A 345 9.31 4.45 -26.03
C VAL A 345 8.49 4.21 -27.29
N ALA A 346 9.09 3.53 -28.29
CA ALA A 346 8.45 3.22 -29.56
C ALA A 346 7.52 2.00 -29.48
N LYS A 347 7.56 1.22 -28.37
CA LYS A 347 6.87 -0.07 -28.20
C LYS A 347 7.22 -1.07 -29.30
N ARG A 348 8.48 -1.07 -29.69
CA ARG A 348 9.04 -1.97 -30.71
C ARG A 348 9.96 -2.98 -30.10
N GLY A 349 9.97 -4.19 -30.66
CA GLY A 349 10.89 -5.27 -30.30
C GLY A 349 11.72 -5.68 -31.52
N TYR A 350 13.00 -5.95 -31.31
CA TYR A 350 13.89 -6.48 -32.30
C TYR A 350 14.29 -7.88 -31.87
N TRP A 351 13.61 -8.89 -32.40
CA TRP A 351 13.84 -10.29 -32.12
C TRP A 351 15.03 -10.82 -32.90
N HIS A 352 15.89 -11.57 -32.23
CA HIS A 352 16.97 -12.32 -32.81
C HIS A 352 17.05 -13.71 -32.17
N ALA A 353 17.23 -14.75 -32.99
CA ALA A 353 17.42 -16.13 -32.55
C ALA A 353 18.61 -16.73 -33.31
N LEU A 354 19.58 -17.26 -32.57
CA LEU A 354 20.78 -17.91 -33.09
C LEU A 354 20.82 -19.37 -32.61
N ASN A 355 20.95 -20.31 -33.56
CA ASN A 355 21.21 -21.69 -33.22
C ASN A 355 22.73 -21.91 -33.16
N LEU A 356 23.24 -22.24 -31.96
CA LEU A 356 24.68 -22.35 -31.69
C LEU A 356 25.36 -23.60 -32.34
N ASP A 357 24.57 -24.60 -32.78
CA ASP A 357 25.08 -25.81 -33.42
C ASP A 357 25.16 -25.66 -34.93
N THR A 358 24.27 -24.86 -35.55
CA THR A 358 24.11 -24.77 -37.02
C THR A 358 24.40 -23.39 -37.55
N ASP A 359 24.69 -22.38 -36.72
CA ASP A 359 24.82 -20.98 -37.09
C ASP A 359 23.58 -20.42 -37.81
N GLY A 360 22.43 -21.08 -37.63
CA GLY A 360 21.16 -20.62 -38.19
C GLY A 360 20.60 -19.41 -37.45
N GLU A 361 20.34 -18.34 -38.19
CA GLU A 361 19.81 -17.07 -37.62
C GLU A 361 18.37 -16.80 -38.08
N ALA A 362 17.61 -16.15 -37.20
CA ALA A 362 16.29 -15.60 -37.54
C ALA A 362 16.11 -14.25 -36.82
N GLU A 363 15.66 -13.27 -37.59
CA GLU A 363 15.39 -11.90 -37.09
C GLU A 363 13.97 -11.44 -37.47
N LYS A 364 13.37 -10.65 -36.58
CA LYS A 364 12.08 -10.00 -36.86
C LYS A 364 11.91 -8.75 -36.01
N GLU A 365 11.39 -7.69 -36.62
CA GLU A 365 10.87 -6.54 -35.91
C GLU A 365 9.42 -6.80 -35.48
N LEU A 366 9.08 -6.50 -34.22
CA LEU A 366 7.80 -6.74 -33.58
C LEU A 366 7.15 -5.42 -33.18
N ASP A 367 5.85 -5.32 -33.33
CA ASP A 367 5.04 -4.31 -32.68
C ASP A 367 4.53 -4.84 -31.34
N LEU A 368 5.22 -4.49 -30.26
CA LEU A 368 4.88 -4.96 -28.91
C LEU A 368 3.59 -4.35 -28.35
N ALA A 369 2.94 -3.42 -29.05
CA ALA A 369 1.57 -3.00 -28.73
C ALA A 369 0.53 -4.01 -29.21
N SER A 370 0.87 -4.89 -30.18
CA SER A 370 -0.01 -5.91 -30.75
C SER A 370 0.01 -7.21 -29.95
N ALA A 371 -1.16 -7.74 -29.58
CA ALA A 371 -1.28 -9.04 -28.92
C ALA A 371 -0.84 -10.21 -29.82
N ASP A 372 -1.06 -10.11 -31.14
CA ASP A 372 -0.67 -11.13 -32.13
C ASP A 372 0.86 -11.29 -32.17
N GLU A 373 1.60 -10.20 -32.03
CA GLU A 373 3.07 -10.23 -32.03
C GLU A 373 3.64 -10.86 -30.74
N TRP A 374 2.95 -10.70 -29.61
CA TRP A 374 3.28 -11.43 -28.37
C TRP A 374 2.99 -12.92 -28.51
N THR A 375 1.88 -13.28 -29.15
CA THR A 375 1.55 -14.69 -29.44
C THR A 375 2.64 -15.31 -30.33
N TRP A 376 3.04 -14.62 -31.40
CA TRP A 376 4.13 -15.04 -32.26
C TRP A 376 5.45 -15.21 -31.48
N LEU A 377 5.82 -14.23 -30.64
CA LEU A 377 7.01 -14.29 -29.79
C LEU A 377 6.99 -15.53 -28.89
N ALA A 378 5.86 -15.76 -28.21
CA ALA A 378 5.68 -16.93 -27.35
C ALA A 378 5.86 -18.25 -28.12
N GLU A 379 5.32 -18.38 -29.32
CA GLU A 379 5.49 -19.54 -30.18
C GLU A 379 6.95 -19.74 -30.58
N GLN A 380 7.69 -18.67 -30.89
CA GLN A 380 9.12 -18.77 -31.20
C GLN A 380 9.93 -19.27 -30.01
N ILE A 381 9.69 -18.73 -28.80
CA ILE A 381 10.37 -19.16 -27.58
C ILE A 381 10.05 -20.64 -27.28
N ARG A 382 8.76 -21.02 -27.36
CA ARG A 382 8.30 -22.39 -27.10
C ARG A 382 8.91 -23.38 -28.08
N SER A 383 8.93 -23.07 -29.38
CA SER A 383 9.47 -23.95 -30.43
C SER A 383 10.96 -24.18 -30.31
N LYS A 384 11.68 -23.33 -29.57
CA LYS A 384 13.11 -23.38 -29.36
C LYS A 384 13.49 -23.89 -27.95
N GLY A 385 12.52 -24.44 -27.19
CA GLY A 385 12.77 -25.06 -25.91
C GLY A 385 12.75 -24.11 -24.70
N GLY A 386 12.20 -22.91 -24.84
CA GLY A 386 12.07 -21.92 -23.77
C GLY A 386 10.87 -22.16 -22.84
N VAL A 387 10.48 -23.42 -22.62
CA VAL A 387 9.37 -23.79 -21.71
C VAL A 387 9.89 -23.81 -20.26
N ALA A 388 9.06 -23.37 -19.31
CA ALA A 388 9.34 -23.51 -17.90
C ALA A 388 9.34 -24.99 -17.48
N GLU A 389 10.23 -25.38 -16.59
CA GLU A 389 10.34 -26.75 -16.05
C GLU A 389 9.23 -27.03 -15.05
#